data_cd3687d0d1c2101bd64851e04f4b0482
#
_entry.id   cd3687d0d1c2101bd64851e04f4b0482
#
_cell.length_a   1.000
_cell.length_b   1.000
_cell.length_c   1.000
_cell.angle_alpha   90.00
_cell.angle_beta   90.00
_cell.angle_gamma   90.00
#
_symmetry.space_group_name_H-M   'P 1'
#
loop_
_entity.id
_entity.type
_entity.pdbx_description
1 polymer ?
#
loop_
_entity_poly.entity_id
_entity_poly.type
_entity_poly.pdbx_seq_one_letter_code
_entity_poly.pdbx_strand_id
1 'polypeptide(L)'
;MNETEIVISGAGCICPLGLSLEELSSALREGRTGIGEIASFDASSYPCRCGAEVLDLELSDFIDSKKTYIDRTSAFVLAACASVLKDAHWTGDESVGLVLGTAWGCMDSLELFAGKLVAGKPKFVPPLPFTHSYANAPNSLASIEFKLRGFNACLTCGHTAGLAAVEYACRRVALGKEKRLLAGGSEALSESIFQTYCLNGQLHAGDEPRPYDPASQGMVLGEGAAVFAIEEADLARQWRDPELARVRGYASCCSDSLADALARSMRQALAHAQLQPGDIDVILGTGSGLAEPDAAEAEAVRAVFGDARPALTSVKAWAGEAMGAGGPIALAAALCCLEDHFVPAACADEPPVLEGLNVIGGNAPQKAVRTVLVNAVDPIGTAVSLVLASG
;
A
#
# COMPACT_ATOMS: atom_id res chain seq x y z
N MET A 1 30.33 -1.21 -12.39
CA MET A 1 30.01 -0.22 -11.33
C MET A 1 29.33 -1.03 -10.27
N ASN A 2 29.77 -0.95 -8.99
CA ASN A 2 29.01 -1.59 -7.92
C ASN A 2 27.62 -0.91 -7.93
N GLU A 3 26.55 -1.70 -8.00
CA GLU A 3 25.20 -1.16 -7.84
C GLU A 3 25.08 -0.60 -6.42
N THR A 4 24.50 0.60 -6.31
CA THR A 4 24.23 1.24 -5.02
C THR A 4 23.24 0.38 -4.26
N GLU A 5 23.62 -0.10 -3.08
CA GLU A 5 22.71 -0.84 -2.20
C GLU A 5 21.64 0.10 -1.65
N ILE A 6 20.38 -0.31 -1.75
CA ILE A 6 19.21 0.48 -1.35
C ILE A 6 18.58 -0.13 -0.13
N VAL A 7 18.21 0.71 0.83
CA VAL A 7 17.56 0.30 2.06
C VAL A 7 16.29 1.10 2.34
N ILE A 8 15.42 0.51 3.14
CA ILE A 8 14.34 1.19 3.84
C ILE A 8 14.84 1.49 5.24
N SER A 9 15.04 2.75 5.57
CA SER A 9 15.57 3.21 6.85
C SER A 9 14.52 3.77 7.80
N GLY A 10 13.29 3.94 7.34
CA GLY A 10 12.16 4.35 8.15
C GLY A 10 10.84 4.10 7.44
N ALA A 11 9.77 4.00 8.21
CA ALA A 11 8.43 3.79 7.70
C ALA A 11 7.36 4.49 8.55
N GLY A 12 6.28 4.92 7.89
CA GLY A 12 5.05 5.42 8.51
C GLY A 12 3.86 4.77 7.83
N CYS A 13 2.97 4.18 8.62
CA CYS A 13 1.78 3.51 8.12
C CYS A 13 0.55 3.97 8.91
N ILE A 14 -0.46 4.43 8.18
CA ILE A 14 -1.77 4.83 8.68
C ILE A 14 -2.79 3.98 7.93
N CYS A 15 -3.43 3.07 8.62
CA CYS A 15 -4.39 2.15 7.99
C CYS A 15 -5.46 1.71 9.01
N PRO A 16 -6.51 1.00 8.60
CA PRO A 16 -7.57 0.55 9.52
C PRO A 16 -7.10 -0.38 10.65
N LEU A 17 -5.89 -0.93 10.55
CA LEU A 17 -5.30 -1.79 11.57
C LEU A 17 -4.46 -1.04 12.60
N GLY A 18 -4.19 0.24 12.39
CA GLY A 18 -3.45 1.09 13.31
C GLY A 18 -2.79 2.29 12.63
N LEU A 19 -2.22 3.17 13.45
CA LEU A 19 -1.58 4.42 13.05
C LEU A 19 -0.04 4.34 13.13
N SER A 20 0.50 3.13 13.32
CA SER A 20 1.93 2.85 13.40
C SER A 20 2.25 1.45 12.88
N LEU A 21 3.53 1.14 12.63
CA LEU A 21 3.98 -0.22 12.30
C LEU A 21 3.75 -1.19 13.45
N GLU A 22 3.94 -0.75 14.69
CA GLU A 22 3.74 -1.58 15.89
C GLU A 22 2.28 -2.02 16.03
N GLU A 23 1.33 -1.09 15.84
CA GLU A 23 -0.10 -1.38 15.86
C GLU A 23 -0.51 -2.29 14.71
N LEU A 24 0.02 -2.06 13.49
CA LEU A 24 -0.18 -2.93 12.34
C LEU A 24 0.31 -4.35 12.62
N SER A 25 1.55 -4.50 13.14
CA SER A 25 2.12 -5.80 13.49
C SER A 25 1.27 -6.52 14.53
N SER A 26 0.89 -5.84 15.61
CA SER A 26 0.02 -6.40 16.67
C SER A 26 -1.31 -6.87 16.09
N ALA A 27 -1.97 -6.04 15.28
CA ALA A 27 -3.26 -6.37 14.66
C ALA A 27 -3.17 -7.61 13.76
N LEU A 28 -2.14 -7.68 12.90
CA LEU A 28 -1.93 -8.81 12.00
C LEU A 28 -1.59 -10.12 12.74
N ARG A 29 -0.84 -10.04 13.83
CA ARG A 29 -0.51 -11.21 14.67
C ARG A 29 -1.71 -11.72 15.45
N GLU A 30 -2.60 -10.83 15.87
CA GLU A 30 -3.82 -11.14 16.60
C GLU A 30 -4.97 -11.55 15.68
N GLY A 31 -4.84 -11.38 14.37
CA GLY A 31 -5.93 -11.58 13.41
C GLY A 31 -7.07 -10.57 13.61
N ARG A 32 -6.73 -9.35 14.03
CA ARG A 32 -7.70 -8.26 14.25
C ARG A 32 -8.09 -7.63 12.92
N THR A 33 -9.39 -7.49 12.67
CA THR A 33 -9.90 -6.83 11.45
C THR A 33 -10.11 -5.34 11.69
N GLY A 34 -9.81 -4.54 10.67
CA GLY A 34 -10.20 -3.13 10.56
C GLY A 34 -11.49 -2.93 9.74
N ILE A 35 -12.14 -4.02 9.31
CA ILE A 35 -13.39 -3.99 8.55
C ILE A 35 -14.56 -3.83 9.49
N GLY A 36 -15.48 -2.92 9.17
CA GLY A 36 -16.69 -2.66 9.91
C GLY A 36 -17.76 -1.99 9.06
N GLU A 37 -18.89 -1.62 9.66
CA GLU A 37 -19.88 -0.78 8.98
C GLU A 37 -19.28 0.59 8.66
N ILE A 38 -19.52 1.08 7.43
CA ILE A 38 -19.03 2.39 6.99
C ILE A 38 -19.66 3.51 7.81
N ALA A 39 -18.83 4.37 8.37
CA ALA A 39 -19.21 5.51 9.20
C ALA A 39 -19.09 6.86 8.47
N SER A 40 -18.24 6.98 7.46
CA SER A 40 -17.96 8.26 6.77
C SER A 40 -19.09 8.75 5.86
N PHE A 41 -19.97 7.84 5.39
CA PHE A 41 -21.17 8.17 4.59
C PHE A 41 -22.30 7.17 4.83
N ASP A 42 -23.52 7.52 4.41
CA ASP A 42 -24.69 6.65 4.55
C ASP A 42 -24.71 5.53 3.51
N ALA A 43 -24.26 4.35 3.92
CA ALA A 43 -24.25 3.14 3.09
C ALA A 43 -25.57 2.34 3.14
N SER A 44 -26.60 2.81 3.82
CA SER A 44 -27.86 2.05 4.05
C SER A 44 -28.62 1.66 2.78
N SER A 45 -28.46 2.43 1.71
CA SER A 45 -29.10 2.22 0.39
C SER A 45 -28.36 1.21 -0.49
N TYR A 46 -27.12 0.82 -0.12
CA TYR A 46 -26.30 -0.12 -0.89
C TYR A 46 -26.46 -1.56 -0.38
N PRO A 47 -26.29 -2.59 -1.23
CA PRO A 47 -26.30 -3.98 -0.81
C PRO A 47 -25.07 -4.36 0.04
N CYS A 48 -23.96 -3.64 -0.10
CA CYS A 48 -22.75 -3.75 0.70
C CYS A 48 -22.67 -2.55 1.64
N ARG A 49 -22.24 -2.75 2.89
CA ARG A 49 -22.22 -1.69 3.91
C ARG A 49 -20.93 -1.63 4.69
N CYS A 50 -20.01 -2.56 4.40
CA CYS A 50 -18.76 -2.68 5.11
C CYS A 50 -17.62 -2.00 4.35
N GLY A 51 -16.70 -1.42 5.09
CA GLY A 51 -15.46 -0.83 4.64
C GLY A 51 -14.40 -0.94 5.73
N ALA A 52 -13.16 -0.76 5.39
CA ALA A 52 -12.07 -0.69 6.34
C ALA A 52 -11.62 0.78 6.43
N GLU A 53 -12.09 1.49 7.45
CA GLU A 53 -11.86 2.92 7.65
C GLU A 53 -10.84 3.20 8.75
N VAL A 54 -10.08 4.29 8.60
CA VAL A 54 -9.21 4.83 9.65
C VAL A 54 -10.05 5.77 10.53
N LEU A 55 -10.50 5.30 11.66
CA LEU A 55 -11.48 6.03 12.49
C LEU A 55 -10.85 7.02 13.47
N ASP A 56 -9.68 6.71 14.05
CA ASP A 56 -9.13 7.39 15.22
C ASP A 56 -7.93 8.33 14.88
N LEU A 57 -7.86 8.82 13.64
CA LEU A 57 -6.78 9.73 13.24
C LEU A 57 -7.04 11.16 13.69
N GLU A 58 -6.26 11.61 14.68
CA GLU A 58 -6.17 13.00 15.09
C GLU A 58 -4.89 13.62 14.53
N LEU A 59 -5.02 14.45 13.49
CA LEU A 59 -3.86 15.00 12.77
C LEU A 59 -2.95 15.85 13.67
N SER A 60 -3.50 16.44 14.76
CA SER A 60 -2.75 17.17 15.77
C SER A 60 -1.71 16.35 16.55
N ASP A 61 -1.82 15.01 16.52
CA ASP A 61 -0.85 14.12 17.16
C ASP A 61 0.41 13.94 16.30
N PHE A 62 0.33 14.32 15.02
CA PHE A 62 1.39 14.17 14.04
C PHE A 62 2.02 15.48 13.59
N ILE A 63 1.25 16.59 13.55
CA ILE A 63 1.73 17.91 13.12
C ILE A 63 1.20 19.03 14.02
N ASP A 64 2.03 20.05 14.23
CA ASP A 64 1.66 21.23 15.06
C ASP A 64 0.83 22.25 14.28
N SER A 65 0.88 22.23 12.95
CA SER A 65 0.24 23.25 12.12
C SER A 65 -1.27 23.01 12.02
N LYS A 66 -2.05 24.08 12.25
CA LYS A 66 -3.51 24.04 12.11
C LYS A 66 -3.92 24.17 10.65
N LYS A 67 -4.71 23.24 10.15
CA LYS A 67 -5.27 23.26 8.80
C LYS A 67 -6.70 23.79 8.82
N THR A 68 -6.99 24.79 7.98
CA THR A 68 -8.36 25.32 7.83
C THR A 68 -9.26 24.33 7.09
N TYR A 69 -8.69 23.61 6.13
CA TYR A 69 -9.30 22.51 5.38
C TYR A 69 -8.21 21.50 5.05
N ILE A 70 -8.53 20.26 5.16
CA ILE A 70 -7.68 19.14 4.73
C ILE A 70 -8.60 18.05 4.18
N ASP A 71 -8.26 17.48 3.04
CA ASP A 71 -8.89 16.27 2.54
C ASP A 71 -8.33 15.05 3.27
N ARG A 72 -9.12 13.98 3.27
CA ARG A 72 -8.81 12.76 4.02
C ARG A 72 -7.52 12.10 3.55
N THR A 73 -7.31 12.01 2.23
CA THR A 73 -6.07 11.46 1.62
C THR A 73 -4.85 12.26 2.07
N SER A 74 -4.93 13.59 2.07
CA SER A 74 -3.84 14.45 2.53
C SER A 74 -3.57 14.30 4.04
N ALA A 75 -4.61 14.11 4.85
CA ALA A 75 -4.45 13.85 6.28
C ALA A 75 -3.64 12.58 6.54
N PHE A 76 -3.96 11.48 5.84
CA PHE A 76 -3.20 10.24 5.92
C PHE A 76 -1.73 10.41 5.52
N VAL A 77 -1.48 11.13 4.42
CA VAL A 77 -0.11 11.39 3.94
C VAL A 77 0.67 12.24 4.94
N LEU A 78 0.08 13.27 5.52
CA LEU A 78 0.75 14.10 6.52
C LEU A 78 1.13 13.29 7.75
N ALA A 79 0.23 12.46 8.27
CA ALA A 79 0.51 11.59 9.41
C ALA A 79 1.59 10.55 9.08
N ALA A 80 1.50 9.87 7.93
CA ALA A 80 2.51 8.90 7.51
C ALA A 80 3.88 9.55 7.27
N CYS A 81 3.92 10.77 6.67
CA CYS A 81 5.17 11.52 6.48
C CYS A 81 5.79 11.96 7.81
N ALA A 82 4.98 12.42 8.78
CA ALA A 82 5.48 12.74 10.11
C ALA A 82 6.12 11.53 10.80
N SER A 83 5.44 10.37 10.71
CA SER A 83 5.91 9.10 11.29
C SER A 83 7.21 8.65 10.65
N VAL A 84 7.30 8.60 9.32
CA VAL A 84 8.52 8.13 8.64
C VAL A 84 9.70 9.07 8.84
N LEU A 85 9.50 10.39 8.86
CA LEU A 85 10.56 11.36 9.13
C LEU A 85 11.12 11.19 10.55
N LYS A 86 10.23 10.95 11.52
CA LYS A 86 10.62 10.68 12.90
C LYS A 86 11.39 9.35 13.01
N ASP A 87 10.90 8.29 12.39
CA ASP A 87 11.51 6.95 12.43
C ASP A 87 12.89 6.92 11.74
N ALA A 88 13.02 7.57 10.58
CA ALA A 88 14.28 7.71 9.86
C ALA A 88 15.23 8.75 10.46
N HIS A 89 14.83 9.49 11.48
CA HIS A 89 15.59 10.64 12.02
C HIS A 89 15.93 11.70 10.96
N TRP A 90 15.05 11.88 9.98
CA TRP A 90 15.23 12.89 8.94
C TRP A 90 14.53 14.22 9.31
N THR A 91 15.15 15.29 8.87
CA THR A 91 14.51 16.61 8.80
C THR A 91 14.31 16.99 7.35
N GLY A 92 13.21 17.68 7.05
CA GLY A 92 12.97 18.16 5.69
C GLY A 92 14.00 19.22 5.29
N ASP A 93 14.59 19.04 4.12
CA ASP A 93 15.55 19.96 3.51
C ASP A 93 15.49 19.87 1.97
N GLU A 94 16.44 20.49 1.29
CA GLU A 94 16.54 20.49 -0.17
C GLU A 94 16.92 19.14 -0.77
N SER A 95 17.42 18.20 0.05
CA SER A 95 17.84 16.85 -0.39
C SER A 95 16.77 15.79 -0.22
N VAL A 96 15.70 16.06 0.55
CA VAL A 96 14.60 15.10 0.76
C VAL A 96 13.47 15.37 -0.23
N GLY A 97 13.23 14.42 -1.11
CA GLY A 97 12.12 14.44 -2.05
C GLY A 97 10.96 13.54 -1.61
N LEU A 98 9.86 13.56 -2.37
CA LEU A 98 8.65 12.79 -2.09
C LEU A 98 8.03 12.25 -3.38
N VAL A 99 7.82 10.93 -3.45
CA VAL A 99 7.13 10.26 -4.54
C VAL A 99 5.93 9.50 -3.97
N LEU A 100 4.73 9.91 -4.34
CA LEU A 100 3.50 9.23 -3.88
C LEU A 100 2.71 8.68 -5.05
N GLY A 101 2.03 7.56 -4.79
CA GLY A 101 1.07 6.96 -5.70
C GLY A 101 -0.35 7.01 -5.14
N THR A 102 -1.32 7.17 -6.04
CA THR A 102 -2.76 7.10 -5.71
C THR A 102 -3.52 6.60 -6.92
N ALA A 103 -4.62 5.90 -6.72
CA ALA A 103 -5.48 5.45 -7.81
C ALA A 103 -6.48 6.55 -8.21
N TRP A 104 -7.13 7.16 -7.23
CA TRP A 104 -8.23 8.09 -7.43
C TRP A 104 -7.92 9.52 -6.97
N GLY A 105 -6.91 9.70 -6.12
CA GLY A 105 -6.56 11.00 -5.55
C GLY A 105 -7.56 11.47 -4.50
N CYS A 106 -7.76 12.80 -4.43
CA CYS A 106 -8.56 13.43 -3.39
C CYS A 106 -10.05 13.52 -3.80
N MET A 107 -10.72 12.36 -3.91
CA MET A 107 -12.10 12.28 -4.40
C MET A 107 -13.11 12.97 -3.48
N ASP A 108 -12.94 12.94 -2.17
CA ASP A 108 -13.77 13.65 -1.20
C ASP A 108 -13.83 15.16 -1.49
N SER A 109 -12.69 15.77 -1.79
CA SER A 109 -12.62 17.19 -2.19
C SER A 109 -13.28 17.45 -3.53
N LEU A 110 -13.10 16.55 -4.51
CA LEU A 110 -13.72 16.65 -5.82
C LEU A 110 -15.25 16.52 -5.73
N GLU A 111 -15.74 15.55 -4.97
CA GLU A 111 -17.17 15.33 -4.71
C GLU A 111 -17.82 16.56 -4.05
N LEU A 112 -17.18 17.11 -3.02
CA LEU A 112 -17.66 18.31 -2.33
C LEU A 112 -17.71 19.51 -3.26
N PHE A 113 -16.70 19.71 -4.10
CA PHE A 113 -16.64 20.81 -5.06
C PHE A 113 -17.67 20.64 -6.18
N ALA A 114 -17.66 19.48 -6.85
CA ALA A 114 -18.54 19.19 -8.00
C ALA A 114 -20.01 19.16 -7.59
N GLY A 115 -20.34 18.55 -6.45
CA GLY A 115 -21.71 18.48 -5.93
C GLY A 115 -22.32 19.86 -5.73
N LYS A 116 -21.58 20.82 -5.15
CA LYS A 116 -22.03 22.21 -4.99
C LYS A 116 -22.16 22.96 -6.32
N LEU A 117 -21.28 22.67 -7.28
CA LEU A 117 -21.33 23.26 -8.62
C LEU A 117 -22.58 22.81 -9.37
N VAL A 118 -22.87 21.50 -9.38
CA VAL A 118 -24.03 20.89 -10.05
C VAL A 118 -25.34 21.31 -9.39
N ALA A 119 -25.37 21.52 -8.08
CA ALA A 119 -26.54 22.03 -7.36
C ALA A 119 -26.95 23.47 -7.77
N GLY A 120 -26.28 24.07 -8.76
CA GLY A 120 -26.69 25.34 -9.42
C GLY A 120 -26.35 26.59 -8.60
N LYS A 121 -25.39 26.54 -7.69
CA LYS A 121 -24.94 27.69 -6.90
C LYS A 121 -23.44 28.02 -7.10
N PRO A 122 -22.98 28.24 -8.35
CA PRO A 122 -21.54 28.41 -8.64
C PRO A 122 -20.85 29.53 -7.85
N LYS A 123 -21.58 30.61 -7.55
CA LYS A 123 -21.07 31.76 -6.77
C LYS A 123 -20.78 31.43 -5.31
N PHE A 124 -21.30 30.34 -4.79
CA PHE A 124 -21.17 29.92 -3.40
C PHE A 124 -20.32 28.65 -3.23
N VAL A 125 -19.68 28.18 -4.31
CA VAL A 125 -18.77 27.05 -4.23
C VAL A 125 -17.50 27.47 -3.49
N PRO A 126 -17.14 26.82 -2.38
CA PRO A 126 -15.93 27.17 -1.64
C PRO A 126 -14.68 26.83 -2.48
N PRO A 127 -13.69 27.72 -2.57
CA PRO A 127 -12.51 27.51 -3.42
C PRO A 127 -11.52 26.45 -2.87
N LEU A 128 -11.45 26.27 -1.55
CA LEU A 128 -10.48 25.37 -0.92
C LEU A 128 -10.62 23.89 -1.37
N PRO A 129 -11.81 23.28 -1.42
CA PRO A 129 -11.93 21.92 -1.93
C PRO A 129 -11.40 21.75 -3.38
N PHE A 130 -11.53 22.80 -4.23
CA PHE A 130 -10.96 22.73 -5.58
C PHE A 130 -9.43 22.61 -5.56
N THR A 131 -8.74 23.39 -4.72
CA THR A 131 -7.27 23.33 -4.64
C THR A 131 -6.77 22.02 -4.03
N HIS A 132 -7.61 21.29 -3.33
CA HIS A 132 -7.33 19.97 -2.76
C HIS A 132 -7.85 18.80 -3.58
N SER A 133 -8.53 19.04 -4.72
CA SER A 133 -9.10 17.96 -5.56
C SER A 133 -8.12 17.32 -6.54
N TYR A 134 -6.89 17.82 -6.63
CA TYR A 134 -5.86 17.25 -7.51
C TYR A 134 -5.13 16.10 -6.84
N ALA A 135 -4.80 15.07 -7.62
CA ALA A 135 -4.09 13.89 -7.12
C ALA A 135 -2.74 14.20 -6.43
N ASN A 136 -2.09 15.31 -6.80
CA ASN A 136 -0.83 15.75 -6.20
C ASN A 136 -1.00 16.70 -5.00
N ALA A 137 -2.22 16.98 -4.55
CA ALA A 137 -2.43 17.84 -3.38
C ALA A 137 -1.74 17.30 -2.11
N PRO A 138 -1.81 15.98 -1.80
CA PRO A 138 -1.08 15.40 -0.67
C PRO A 138 0.43 15.63 -0.74
N ASN A 139 1.04 15.46 -1.93
CA ASN A 139 2.46 15.73 -2.16
C ASN A 139 2.81 17.19 -1.83
N SER A 140 2.00 18.12 -2.33
CA SER A 140 2.22 19.56 -2.13
C SER A 140 2.10 19.94 -0.66
N LEU A 141 1.07 19.45 0.03
CA LEU A 141 0.84 19.71 1.44
C LEU A 141 1.95 19.15 2.33
N ALA A 142 2.38 17.89 2.09
CA ALA A 142 3.49 17.29 2.80
C ALA A 142 4.81 18.03 2.54
N SER A 143 5.07 18.44 1.29
CA SER A 143 6.27 19.20 0.95
C SER A 143 6.32 20.56 1.65
N ILE A 144 5.17 21.24 1.78
CA ILE A 144 5.08 22.51 2.51
C ILE A 144 5.25 22.30 4.02
N GLU A 145 4.54 21.32 4.58
CA GLU A 145 4.56 21.04 6.02
C GLU A 145 5.95 20.68 6.51
N PHE A 146 6.59 19.72 5.83
CA PHE A 146 7.88 19.17 6.25
C PHE A 146 9.07 19.78 5.53
N LYS A 147 8.87 20.82 4.70
CA LYS A 147 9.94 21.52 3.93
C LYS A 147 10.72 20.57 3.01
N LEU A 148 10.02 19.61 2.38
CA LEU A 148 10.63 18.68 1.45
C LEU A 148 10.83 19.40 0.11
N ARG A 149 12.07 19.74 -0.23
CA ARG A 149 12.41 20.55 -1.40
C ARG A 149 13.16 19.79 -2.49
N GLY A 150 13.38 18.49 -2.27
CA GLY A 150 13.97 17.60 -3.24
C GLY A 150 13.02 17.23 -4.37
N PHE A 151 13.33 16.15 -5.07
CA PHE A 151 12.50 15.64 -6.17
C PHE A 151 11.08 15.33 -5.69
N ASN A 152 10.07 15.76 -6.46
CA ASN A 152 8.65 15.53 -6.12
C ASN A 152 7.91 14.98 -7.34
N ALA A 153 7.16 13.87 -7.15
CA ALA A 153 6.32 13.29 -8.18
C ALA A 153 5.06 12.63 -7.57
N CYS A 154 3.98 12.69 -8.33
CA CYS A 154 2.75 11.95 -8.04
C CYS A 154 2.47 10.98 -9.19
N LEU A 155 2.29 9.70 -8.89
CA LEU A 155 1.94 8.66 -9.85
C LEU A 155 0.46 8.31 -9.72
N THR A 156 -0.24 8.28 -10.87
CA THR A 156 -1.68 7.94 -10.94
C THR A 156 -1.86 6.77 -11.90
N CYS A 157 -1.42 5.59 -11.49
CA CYS A 157 -1.45 4.36 -12.30
C CYS A 157 -2.25 3.24 -11.61
N GLY A 158 -3.42 3.60 -11.07
CA GLY A 158 -4.38 2.65 -10.48
C GLY A 158 -3.87 2.00 -9.18
N HIS A 159 -4.25 0.76 -8.95
CA HIS A 159 -3.94 0.04 -7.72
C HIS A 159 -2.43 -0.22 -7.53
N THR A 160 -1.64 -0.20 -8.60
CA THR A 160 -0.18 -0.34 -8.50
C THR A 160 0.54 0.95 -8.09
N ALA A 161 -0.13 2.10 -8.09
CA ALA A 161 0.48 3.43 -8.02
C ALA A 161 1.45 3.61 -6.84
N GLY A 162 1.06 3.19 -5.65
CA GLY A 162 1.89 3.35 -4.45
C GLY A 162 3.15 2.48 -4.47
N LEU A 163 3.03 1.20 -4.85
CA LEU A 163 4.22 0.34 -4.96
C LEU A 163 5.10 0.74 -6.15
N ALA A 164 4.52 1.25 -7.24
CA ALA A 164 5.25 1.83 -8.35
C ALA A 164 6.00 3.11 -7.94
N ALA A 165 5.45 3.91 -7.02
CA ALA A 165 6.14 5.07 -6.46
C ALA A 165 7.38 4.66 -5.65
N VAL A 166 7.28 3.57 -4.86
CA VAL A 166 8.42 2.99 -4.15
C VAL A 166 9.46 2.45 -5.12
N GLU A 167 9.05 1.67 -6.13
CA GLU A 167 9.94 1.16 -7.19
C GLU A 167 10.66 2.29 -7.91
N TYR A 168 9.94 3.35 -8.26
CA TYR A 168 10.50 4.51 -8.92
C TYR A 168 11.54 5.24 -8.05
N ALA A 169 11.27 5.38 -6.74
CA ALA A 169 12.23 5.97 -5.80
C ALA A 169 13.49 5.11 -5.69
N CYS A 170 13.36 3.79 -5.55
CA CYS A 170 14.48 2.86 -5.54
C CYS A 170 15.34 3.01 -6.80
N ARG A 171 14.72 3.08 -7.97
CA ARG A 171 15.42 3.29 -9.26
C ARG A 171 16.15 4.61 -9.32
N ARG A 172 15.59 5.70 -8.78
CA ARG A 172 16.26 7.00 -8.73
C ARG A 172 17.49 7.00 -7.83
N VAL A 173 17.39 6.34 -6.68
CA VAL A 173 18.52 6.17 -5.74
C VAL A 173 19.59 5.29 -6.39
N ALA A 174 19.22 4.13 -6.97
CA ALA A 174 20.16 3.24 -7.66
C ALA A 174 20.95 3.94 -8.79
N LEU A 175 20.30 4.87 -9.50
CA LEU A 175 20.92 5.66 -10.56
C LEU A 175 21.73 6.86 -10.04
N GLY A 176 21.83 7.05 -8.72
CA GLY A 176 22.52 8.20 -8.11
C GLY A 176 21.90 9.55 -8.43
N LYS A 177 20.61 9.57 -8.82
CA LYS A 177 19.87 10.82 -9.09
C LYS A 177 19.46 11.52 -7.81
N GLU A 178 19.11 10.73 -6.81
CA GLU A 178 18.78 11.15 -5.45
C GLU A 178 19.54 10.25 -4.47
N LYS A 179 19.88 10.78 -3.31
CA LYS A 179 20.49 9.98 -2.24
C LYS A 179 19.45 9.39 -1.30
N ARG A 180 18.33 10.09 -1.15
CA ARG A 180 17.23 9.72 -0.27
C ARG A 180 15.90 10.30 -0.76
N LEU A 181 14.83 9.53 -0.65
CA LEU A 181 13.48 9.88 -1.04
C LEU A 181 12.47 9.31 -0.03
N LEU A 182 11.44 10.06 0.27
CA LEU A 182 10.21 9.49 0.79
C LEU A 182 9.40 8.91 -0.38
N ALA A 183 8.90 7.70 -0.23
CA ALA A 183 8.07 7.08 -1.27
C ALA A 183 6.99 6.19 -0.67
N GLY A 184 5.81 6.17 -1.31
CA GLY A 184 4.69 5.37 -0.83
C GLY A 184 3.41 5.66 -1.60
N GLY A 185 2.27 5.45 -0.96
CA GLY A 185 0.98 5.73 -1.57
C GLY A 185 -0.11 5.97 -0.56
N SER A 186 -1.19 6.54 -1.03
CA SER A 186 -2.35 6.87 -0.21
C SER A 186 -3.64 6.76 -1.00
N GLU A 187 -4.71 6.45 -0.29
CA GLU A 187 -6.08 6.45 -0.81
C GLU A 187 -7.05 6.71 0.32
N ALA A 188 -8.15 7.42 0.02
CA ALA A 188 -9.25 7.59 0.95
C ALA A 188 -10.51 6.90 0.40
N LEU A 189 -11.28 6.28 1.27
CA LEU A 189 -12.58 5.74 0.93
C LEU A 189 -13.58 6.89 0.77
N SER A 190 -14.17 7.01 -0.43
CA SER A 190 -15.23 7.97 -0.71
C SER A 190 -16.50 7.29 -1.20
N GLU A 191 -17.64 7.97 -1.08
CA GLU A 191 -18.93 7.40 -1.48
C GLU A 191 -18.98 7.09 -2.98
N SER A 192 -18.43 7.94 -3.85
CA SER A 192 -18.47 7.69 -5.30
C SER A 192 -17.55 6.55 -5.73
N ILE A 193 -16.41 6.36 -5.07
CA ILE A 193 -15.55 5.18 -5.29
C ILE A 193 -16.33 3.93 -4.85
N PHE A 194 -16.86 3.93 -3.64
CA PHE A 194 -17.65 2.80 -3.11
C PHE A 194 -18.82 2.45 -4.02
N GLN A 195 -19.60 3.46 -4.44
CA GLN A 195 -20.71 3.28 -5.36
C GLN A 195 -20.26 2.65 -6.68
N THR A 196 -19.14 3.08 -7.23
CA THR A 196 -18.61 2.55 -8.49
C THR A 196 -18.33 1.06 -8.40
N TYR A 197 -17.60 0.62 -7.36
CA TYR A 197 -17.30 -0.80 -7.15
C TYR A 197 -18.55 -1.61 -6.78
N CYS A 198 -19.47 -1.03 -6.01
CA CYS A 198 -20.73 -1.65 -5.65
C CYS A 198 -21.61 -1.92 -6.90
N LEU A 199 -21.78 -0.93 -7.78
CA LEU A 199 -22.55 -1.06 -9.01
C LEU A 199 -21.95 -2.07 -9.99
N ASN A 200 -20.63 -2.25 -9.97
CA ASN A 200 -19.94 -3.26 -10.77
C ASN A 200 -19.98 -4.67 -10.14
N GLY A 201 -20.64 -4.85 -8.97
CA GLY A 201 -20.74 -6.14 -8.31
C GLY A 201 -19.40 -6.67 -7.78
N GLN A 202 -18.45 -5.79 -7.44
CA GLN A 202 -17.11 -6.16 -7.00
C GLN A 202 -16.96 -6.17 -5.48
N LEU A 203 -17.97 -5.65 -4.74
CA LEU A 203 -17.91 -5.59 -3.28
C LEU A 203 -18.58 -6.79 -2.63
N HIS A 204 -17.95 -7.29 -1.56
CA HIS A 204 -18.48 -8.31 -0.70
C HIS A 204 -19.66 -7.76 0.13
N ALA A 205 -20.72 -8.55 0.29
CA ALA A 205 -21.91 -8.11 1.04
C ALA A 205 -21.72 -8.11 2.57
N GLY A 206 -20.75 -8.89 3.07
CA GLY A 206 -20.38 -8.98 4.49
C GLY A 206 -19.04 -8.32 4.78
N ASP A 207 -18.47 -8.66 5.92
CA ASP A 207 -17.25 -8.11 6.50
C ASP A 207 -16.04 -9.07 6.47
N GLU A 208 -16.20 -10.27 5.89
CA GLU A 208 -15.15 -11.29 5.82
C GLU A 208 -14.78 -11.62 4.37
N PRO A 209 -14.01 -10.75 3.68
CA PRO A 209 -13.49 -11.07 2.36
C PRO A 209 -12.54 -12.26 2.45
N ARG A 210 -12.56 -13.14 1.42
CA ARG A 210 -11.77 -14.36 1.39
C ARG A 210 -10.79 -14.34 0.22
N PRO A 211 -9.62 -13.73 0.37
CA PRO A 211 -8.57 -13.75 -0.64
C PRO A 211 -8.24 -15.17 -1.12
N TYR A 212 -8.07 -15.31 -2.43
CA TYR A 212 -7.77 -16.56 -3.13
C TYR A 212 -8.85 -17.66 -3.05
N ASP A 213 -9.95 -17.46 -2.35
CA ASP A 213 -11.03 -18.44 -2.30
C ASP A 213 -11.88 -18.35 -3.59
N PRO A 214 -11.99 -19.43 -4.37
CA PRO A 214 -12.83 -19.44 -5.57
C PRO A 214 -14.32 -19.18 -5.29
N ALA A 215 -14.77 -19.38 -4.05
CA ALA A 215 -16.13 -19.10 -3.62
C ALA A 215 -16.31 -17.66 -3.07
N SER A 216 -15.24 -16.84 -3.07
CA SER A 216 -15.31 -15.46 -2.61
C SER A 216 -16.30 -14.64 -3.44
N GLN A 217 -17.02 -13.73 -2.78
CA GLN A 217 -18.08 -12.94 -3.39
C GLN A 217 -17.70 -11.48 -3.64
N GLY A 218 -16.42 -11.15 -3.56
CA GLY A 218 -15.92 -9.80 -3.77
C GLY A 218 -14.95 -9.33 -2.69
N MET A 219 -14.54 -8.09 -2.80
CA MET A 219 -13.62 -7.44 -1.86
C MET A 219 -14.35 -6.49 -0.92
N VAL A 220 -13.69 -6.08 0.14
CA VAL A 220 -14.08 -4.94 0.99
C VAL A 220 -13.08 -3.80 0.72
N LEU A 221 -13.59 -2.59 0.46
CA LEU A 221 -12.71 -1.42 0.25
C LEU A 221 -12.10 -0.96 1.57
N GLY A 222 -10.89 -0.46 1.49
CA GLY A 222 -10.16 0.15 2.59
C GLY A 222 -9.55 1.50 2.20
N GLU A 223 -8.84 2.10 3.14
CA GLU A 223 -8.16 3.38 2.97
C GLU A 223 -6.87 3.44 3.79
N GLY A 224 -6.09 4.48 3.59
CA GLY A 224 -4.90 4.75 4.38
C GLY A 224 -3.75 5.33 3.58
N ALA A 225 -2.57 5.34 4.20
CA ALA A 225 -1.31 5.68 3.56
C ALA A 225 -0.16 4.90 4.21
N ALA A 226 0.82 4.51 3.40
CA ALA A 226 2.11 4.12 3.93
C ALA A 226 3.23 4.79 3.12
N VAL A 227 4.22 5.32 3.84
CA VAL A 227 5.35 6.06 3.28
C VAL A 227 6.65 5.54 3.90
N PHE A 228 7.67 5.40 3.06
CA PHE A 228 8.96 4.80 3.43
C PHE A 228 10.10 5.76 3.13
N ALA A 229 11.13 5.74 3.97
CA ALA A 229 12.40 6.39 3.74
C ALA A 229 13.30 5.45 2.92
N ILE A 230 13.54 5.80 1.68
CA ILE A 230 14.37 5.06 0.73
C ILE A 230 15.69 5.79 0.56
N GLU A 231 16.82 5.14 0.84
CA GLU A 231 18.14 5.76 0.71
C GLU A 231 19.26 4.79 0.38
N GLU A 232 20.43 5.34 0.08
CA GLU A 232 21.67 4.58 -0.07
C GLU A 232 22.07 3.95 1.27
N ALA A 233 22.44 2.67 1.29
CA ALA A 233 22.79 1.95 2.52
C ALA A 233 23.93 2.60 3.31
N ASP A 234 24.96 3.13 2.61
CA ASP A 234 26.08 3.80 3.28
C ASP A 234 25.65 5.10 4.00
N LEU A 235 24.57 5.73 3.53
CA LEU A 235 24.01 6.90 4.19
C LEU A 235 23.16 6.47 5.40
N ALA A 236 22.33 5.44 5.24
CA ALA A 236 21.50 4.91 6.31
C ALA A 236 22.31 4.46 7.53
N ARG A 237 23.40 3.76 7.32
CA ARG A 237 24.31 3.29 8.41
C ARG A 237 24.87 4.39 9.30
N GLN A 238 24.80 5.66 8.88
CA GLN A 238 25.21 6.79 9.72
C GLN A 238 24.16 7.14 10.80
N TRP A 239 22.91 6.70 10.62
CA TRP A 239 21.76 7.09 11.44
C TRP A 239 21.04 5.90 12.06
N ARG A 240 21.01 4.78 11.36
CA ARG A 240 20.32 3.57 11.76
C ARG A 240 21.11 2.32 11.38
N ASP A 241 21.39 1.47 12.35
CA ASP A 241 22.00 0.15 12.16
C ASP A 241 21.38 -0.81 13.21
N PRO A 242 20.67 -1.87 12.80
CA PRO A 242 20.38 -2.26 11.40
C PRO A 242 19.29 -1.41 10.74
N GLU A 243 19.29 -1.35 9.41
CA GLU A 243 18.18 -0.85 8.58
C GLU A 243 16.92 -1.71 8.76
N LEU A 244 15.72 -1.16 8.45
CA LEU A 244 14.46 -1.92 8.51
C LEU A 244 14.43 -3.07 7.49
N ALA A 245 14.89 -2.82 6.28
CA ALA A 245 15.03 -3.83 5.25
C ALA A 245 15.95 -3.37 4.12
N ARG A 246 16.54 -4.32 3.40
CA ARG A 246 17.24 -4.12 2.14
C ARG A 246 16.33 -4.36 0.97
N VAL A 247 16.31 -3.44 0.02
CA VAL A 247 15.63 -3.64 -1.26
C VAL A 247 16.55 -4.43 -2.18
N ARG A 248 16.24 -5.69 -2.41
CA ARG A 248 17.08 -6.61 -3.19
C ARG A 248 16.75 -6.58 -4.67
N GLY A 249 15.51 -6.34 -5.02
CA GLY A 249 15.09 -6.30 -6.40
C GLY A 249 13.68 -5.75 -6.58
N TYR A 250 13.42 -5.23 -7.76
CA TYR A 250 12.11 -4.66 -8.11
C TYR A 250 11.91 -4.72 -9.62
N ALA A 251 10.64 -4.80 -10.03
CA ALA A 251 10.26 -4.70 -11.42
C ALA A 251 8.79 -4.31 -11.57
N SER A 252 8.50 -3.59 -12.66
CA SER A 252 7.15 -3.33 -13.13
C SER A 252 6.96 -3.87 -14.54
N CYS A 253 5.81 -4.50 -14.80
CA CYS A 253 5.46 -5.08 -16.08
C CYS A 253 4.02 -4.73 -16.46
N CYS A 254 3.74 -4.73 -17.76
CA CYS A 254 2.40 -4.58 -18.30
C CYS A 254 2.14 -5.70 -19.32
N SER A 255 0.93 -6.26 -19.31
CA SER A 255 0.47 -7.28 -20.26
C SER A 255 -1.05 -7.25 -20.34
N ASP A 256 -1.60 -7.77 -21.44
CA ASP A 256 -3.05 -7.99 -21.58
C ASP A 256 -3.57 -9.12 -20.67
N SER A 257 -2.67 -9.92 -20.09
CA SER A 257 -2.96 -10.95 -19.09
C SER A 257 -2.38 -10.55 -17.75
N LEU A 258 -3.21 -10.46 -16.71
CA LEU A 258 -2.77 -10.18 -15.34
C LEU A 258 -1.77 -11.21 -14.83
N ALA A 259 -2.02 -12.50 -15.12
CA ALA A 259 -1.12 -13.57 -14.73
C ALA A 259 0.25 -13.46 -15.40
N ASP A 260 0.31 -13.08 -16.69
CA ASP A 260 1.58 -12.83 -17.38
C ASP A 260 2.30 -11.59 -16.83
N ALA A 261 1.57 -10.48 -16.59
CA ALA A 261 2.15 -9.28 -16.00
C ALA A 261 2.79 -9.57 -14.64
N LEU A 262 2.07 -10.25 -13.73
CA LEU A 262 2.54 -10.66 -12.42
C LEU A 262 3.73 -11.64 -12.52
N ALA A 263 3.62 -12.68 -13.34
CA ALA A 263 4.70 -13.66 -13.48
C ALA A 263 6.00 -13.01 -14.03
N ARG A 264 5.88 -12.07 -14.96
CA ARG A 264 7.02 -11.33 -15.51
C ARG A 264 7.62 -10.38 -14.48
N SER A 265 6.80 -9.62 -13.74
CA SER A 265 7.30 -8.71 -12.71
C SER A 265 8.03 -9.46 -11.59
N MET A 266 7.47 -10.58 -11.10
CA MET A 266 8.11 -11.44 -10.11
C MET A 266 9.44 -12.02 -10.60
N ARG A 267 9.48 -12.59 -11.84
CA ARG A 267 10.72 -13.14 -12.39
C ARG A 267 11.81 -12.07 -12.56
N GLN A 268 11.44 -10.88 -13.02
CA GLN A 268 12.39 -9.78 -13.19
C GLN A 268 12.88 -9.24 -11.83
N ALA A 269 12.00 -9.13 -10.82
CA ALA A 269 12.38 -8.73 -9.48
C ALA A 269 13.35 -9.74 -8.84
N LEU A 270 13.07 -11.05 -8.98
CA LEU A 270 13.98 -12.13 -8.53
C LEU A 270 15.33 -12.08 -9.26
N ALA A 271 15.33 -11.92 -10.58
CA ALA A 271 16.55 -11.80 -11.38
C ALA A 271 17.37 -10.57 -10.96
N HIS A 272 16.71 -9.43 -10.73
CA HIS A 272 17.35 -8.22 -10.21
C HIS A 272 17.96 -8.45 -8.81
N ALA A 273 17.24 -9.15 -7.93
CA ALA A 273 17.71 -9.53 -6.61
C ALA A 273 18.82 -10.59 -6.62
N GLN A 274 19.08 -11.24 -7.76
CA GLN A 274 19.95 -12.41 -7.89
C GLN A 274 19.51 -13.57 -6.98
N LEU A 275 18.21 -13.75 -6.80
CA LEU A 275 17.59 -14.79 -5.97
C LEU A 275 16.85 -15.81 -6.83
N GLN A 276 16.75 -17.05 -6.29
CA GLN A 276 15.95 -18.10 -6.85
C GLN A 276 14.56 -18.14 -6.19
N PRO A 277 13.54 -18.74 -6.80
CA PRO A 277 12.22 -18.88 -6.18
C PRO A 277 12.24 -19.50 -4.78
N GLY A 278 13.15 -20.45 -4.52
CA GLY A 278 13.31 -21.09 -3.21
C GLY A 278 13.89 -20.20 -2.10
N ASP A 279 14.42 -19.03 -2.45
CA ASP A 279 14.98 -18.09 -1.49
C ASP A 279 13.90 -17.16 -0.89
N ILE A 280 12.67 -17.18 -1.41
CA ILE A 280 11.57 -16.35 -0.89
C ILE A 280 10.80 -17.11 0.19
N ASP A 281 10.73 -16.52 1.38
CA ASP A 281 9.98 -17.09 2.51
C ASP A 281 8.47 -16.78 2.44
N VAL A 282 8.12 -15.55 2.04
CA VAL A 282 6.75 -15.02 2.07
C VAL A 282 6.47 -14.19 0.82
N ILE A 283 5.26 -14.34 0.28
CA ILE A 283 4.69 -13.45 -0.71
C ILE A 283 3.53 -12.68 -0.05
N LEU A 284 3.67 -11.37 0.10
CA LEU A 284 2.57 -10.45 0.37
C LEU A 284 1.89 -10.18 -0.97
N GLY A 285 0.84 -10.92 -1.24
CA GLY A 285 0.15 -10.91 -2.51
C GLY A 285 -0.94 -9.83 -2.61
N THR A 286 -1.63 -9.84 -3.74
CA THR A 286 -2.67 -8.87 -4.10
C THR A 286 -4.08 -9.39 -3.84
N GLY A 287 -4.21 -10.63 -3.39
CA GLY A 287 -5.51 -11.26 -3.15
C GLY A 287 -6.45 -10.39 -2.32
N SER A 288 -7.64 -10.14 -2.84
CA SER A 288 -8.64 -9.23 -2.25
C SER A 288 -10.02 -9.88 -2.08
N GLY A 289 -10.20 -11.08 -2.63
CA GLY A 289 -11.50 -11.74 -2.75
C GLY A 289 -12.18 -11.51 -4.09
N LEU A 290 -11.56 -10.77 -5.02
CA LEU A 290 -12.01 -10.70 -6.41
C LEU A 290 -11.52 -11.91 -7.19
N ALA A 291 -12.44 -12.71 -7.72
CA ALA A 291 -12.14 -14.02 -8.30
C ALA A 291 -11.10 -13.98 -9.44
N GLU A 292 -11.23 -13.02 -10.37
CA GLU A 292 -10.34 -12.93 -11.54
C GLU A 292 -8.91 -12.48 -11.16
N PRO A 293 -8.69 -11.36 -10.44
CA PRO A 293 -7.34 -10.98 -10.02
C PRO A 293 -6.67 -12.00 -9.10
N ASP A 294 -7.41 -12.59 -8.17
CA ASP A 294 -6.89 -13.58 -7.23
C ASP A 294 -6.48 -14.88 -7.96
N ALA A 295 -7.28 -15.32 -8.94
CA ALA A 295 -6.94 -16.47 -9.78
C ALA A 295 -5.70 -16.20 -10.65
N ALA A 296 -5.59 -14.99 -11.21
CA ALA A 296 -4.44 -14.59 -12.01
C ALA A 296 -3.15 -14.56 -11.19
N GLU A 297 -3.19 -14.07 -9.96
CA GLU A 297 -2.03 -14.12 -9.07
C GLU A 297 -1.69 -15.55 -8.66
N ALA A 298 -2.68 -16.38 -8.36
CA ALA A 298 -2.49 -17.79 -8.05
C ALA A 298 -1.79 -18.54 -9.21
N GLU A 299 -2.19 -18.26 -10.46
CA GLU A 299 -1.55 -18.81 -11.66
C GLU A 299 -0.10 -18.32 -11.80
N ALA A 300 0.14 -17.02 -11.63
CA ALA A 300 1.46 -16.43 -11.73
C ALA A 300 2.42 -16.98 -10.66
N VAL A 301 1.97 -17.12 -9.41
CA VAL A 301 2.77 -17.69 -8.31
C VAL A 301 3.14 -19.15 -8.62
N ARG A 302 2.21 -19.97 -9.10
CA ARG A 302 2.54 -21.36 -9.53
C ARG A 302 3.58 -21.37 -10.65
N ALA A 303 3.41 -20.50 -11.64
CA ALA A 303 4.30 -20.43 -12.80
C ALA A 303 5.72 -19.96 -12.47
N VAL A 304 5.88 -19.15 -11.41
CA VAL A 304 7.19 -18.61 -10.98
C VAL A 304 7.84 -19.50 -9.93
N PHE A 305 7.10 -19.97 -8.93
CA PHE A 305 7.64 -20.61 -7.74
C PHE A 305 7.59 -22.13 -7.77
N GLY A 306 6.69 -22.74 -8.55
CA GLY A 306 6.61 -24.19 -8.71
C GLY A 306 6.61 -24.92 -7.35
N ASP A 307 7.60 -25.82 -7.16
CA ASP A 307 7.73 -26.62 -5.94
C ASP A 307 8.29 -25.86 -4.72
N ALA A 308 8.78 -24.61 -4.90
CA ALA A 308 9.32 -23.82 -3.79
C ALA A 308 8.23 -23.42 -2.77
N ARG A 309 7.00 -23.15 -3.24
CA ARG A 309 5.80 -22.90 -2.43
C ARG A 309 6.03 -21.99 -1.23
N PRO A 310 6.50 -20.74 -1.43
CA PRO A 310 6.58 -19.76 -0.36
C PRO A 310 5.22 -19.57 0.32
N ALA A 311 5.20 -19.06 1.55
CA ALA A 311 3.95 -18.69 2.19
C ALA A 311 3.27 -17.56 1.41
N LEU A 312 2.05 -17.78 0.94
CA LEU A 312 1.24 -16.78 0.23
C LEU A 312 0.19 -16.22 1.17
N THR A 313 0.18 -14.90 1.31
CA THR A 313 -0.76 -14.20 2.17
C THR A 313 -1.19 -12.87 1.57
N SER A 314 -2.23 -12.26 2.13
CA SER A 314 -2.68 -10.91 1.80
C SER A 314 -3.22 -10.24 3.06
N VAL A 315 -2.85 -8.97 3.26
CA VAL A 315 -3.36 -8.16 4.37
C VAL A 315 -4.75 -7.57 4.10
N LYS A 316 -5.26 -7.72 2.88
CA LYS A 316 -6.53 -7.11 2.45
C LYS A 316 -7.76 -7.75 3.11
N ALA A 317 -7.64 -8.97 3.62
CA ALA A 317 -8.68 -9.58 4.47
C ALA A 317 -8.92 -8.80 5.77
N TRP A 318 -7.94 -8.03 6.21
CA TRP A 318 -7.94 -7.32 7.49
C TRP A 318 -8.04 -5.80 7.33
N ALA A 319 -7.28 -5.24 6.37
CA ALA A 319 -7.20 -3.81 6.10
C ALA A 319 -8.09 -3.34 4.94
N GLY A 320 -8.79 -4.25 4.25
CA GLY A 320 -9.50 -3.95 3.02
C GLY A 320 -8.57 -3.68 1.82
N GLU A 321 -9.17 -3.53 0.64
CA GLU A 321 -8.50 -3.11 -0.59
C GLU A 321 -8.36 -1.58 -0.63
N ALA A 322 -7.20 -1.08 -0.32
CA ALA A 322 -6.91 0.36 -0.28
C ALA A 322 -6.30 0.88 -1.60
N MET A 323 -6.50 0.18 -2.70
CA MET A 323 -6.13 0.59 -4.08
C MET A 323 -4.70 1.14 -4.16
N GLY A 324 -4.52 2.45 -4.42
CA GLY A 324 -3.20 3.07 -4.50
C GLY A 324 -2.37 2.97 -3.21
N ALA A 325 -3.00 2.83 -2.05
CA ALA A 325 -2.33 2.58 -0.78
C ALA A 325 -2.11 1.08 -0.50
N GLY A 326 -2.80 0.17 -1.21
CA GLY A 326 -2.80 -1.27 -0.91
C GLY A 326 -1.41 -1.90 -0.97
N GLY A 327 -0.64 -1.63 -2.03
CA GLY A 327 0.75 -2.09 -2.16
C GLY A 327 1.68 -1.57 -1.05
N PRO A 328 1.69 -0.27 -0.74
CA PRO A 328 2.42 0.30 0.40
C PRO A 328 2.02 -0.29 1.76
N ILE A 329 0.74 -0.52 2.04
CA ILE A 329 0.30 -1.17 3.29
C ILE A 329 0.81 -2.62 3.35
N ALA A 330 0.79 -3.35 2.23
CA ALA A 330 1.39 -4.68 2.15
C ALA A 330 2.91 -4.63 2.36
N LEU A 331 3.60 -3.59 1.85
CA LEU A 331 5.03 -3.38 2.08
C LEU A 331 5.31 -3.08 3.57
N ALA A 332 4.47 -2.30 4.25
CA ALA A 332 4.57 -2.07 5.69
C ALA A 332 4.42 -3.40 6.47
N ALA A 333 3.46 -4.23 6.09
CA ALA A 333 3.29 -5.57 6.67
C ALA A 333 4.50 -6.48 6.39
N ALA A 334 5.17 -6.35 5.22
CA ALA A 334 6.39 -7.07 4.92
C ALA A 334 7.54 -6.69 5.88
N LEU A 335 7.66 -5.42 6.25
CA LEU A 335 8.62 -4.98 7.27
C LEU A 335 8.32 -5.62 8.63
N CYS A 336 7.05 -5.67 9.04
CA CYS A 336 6.64 -6.35 10.27
C CYS A 336 6.97 -7.86 10.22
N CYS A 337 6.78 -8.53 9.08
CA CYS A 337 7.15 -9.93 8.91
C CYS A 337 8.65 -10.18 9.08
N LEU A 338 9.48 -9.27 8.54
CA LEU A 338 10.95 -9.36 8.65
C LEU A 338 11.44 -9.11 10.08
N GLU A 339 10.84 -8.14 10.78
CA GLU A 339 11.23 -7.76 12.14
C GLU A 339 10.74 -8.76 13.18
N ASP A 340 9.46 -9.11 13.15
CA ASP A 340 8.79 -9.92 14.19
C ASP A 340 8.75 -11.42 13.87
N HIS A 341 9.25 -11.83 12.71
CA HIS A 341 9.34 -13.24 12.28
C HIS A 341 8.00 -13.99 12.32
N PHE A 342 6.97 -13.43 11.68
CA PHE A 342 5.68 -14.08 11.52
C PHE A 342 5.15 -13.94 10.08
N VAL A 343 4.12 -14.69 9.74
CA VAL A 343 3.41 -14.58 8.47
C VAL A 343 1.94 -14.27 8.78
N PRO A 344 1.39 -13.11 8.37
CA PRO A 344 0.00 -12.82 8.60
C PRO A 344 -0.91 -13.81 7.85
N ALA A 345 -2.06 -14.12 8.41
CA ALA A 345 -3.07 -14.93 7.74
C ALA A 345 -3.75 -14.14 6.61
N ALA A 346 -4.08 -14.80 5.51
CA ALA A 346 -4.88 -14.23 4.42
C ALA A 346 -6.40 -14.34 4.66
N CYS A 347 -6.82 -15.07 5.69
CA CYS A 347 -8.22 -15.23 6.11
C CYS A 347 -8.29 -15.70 7.56
N ALA A 348 -9.42 -15.46 8.23
CA ALA A 348 -9.63 -15.83 9.64
C ALA A 348 -9.70 -17.34 9.85
N ASP A 349 -10.32 -18.04 8.91
CA ASP A 349 -10.57 -19.48 8.97
C ASP A 349 -9.49 -20.29 8.24
N GLU A 350 -9.79 -21.58 8.00
CA GLU A 350 -8.95 -22.43 7.13
C GLU A 350 -8.83 -21.80 5.74
N PRO A 351 -7.60 -21.71 5.19
CA PRO A 351 -7.38 -21.13 3.88
C PRO A 351 -7.94 -22.05 2.79
N PRO A 352 -8.26 -21.50 1.61
CA PRO A 352 -8.66 -22.31 0.49
C PRO A 352 -7.53 -23.27 0.09
N VAL A 353 -7.87 -24.54 -0.17
CA VAL A 353 -6.91 -25.51 -0.67
C VAL A 353 -6.71 -25.29 -2.16
N LEU A 354 -5.64 -24.61 -2.52
CA LEU A 354 -5.25 -24.37 -3.90
C LEU A 354 -4.04 -25.25 -4.27
N GLU A 355 -4.22 -26.12 -5.25
CA GLU A 355 -3.14 -27.00 -5.69
C GLU A 355 -1.88 -26.19 -6.06
N GLY A 356 -0.73 -26.59 -5.52
CA GLY A 356 0.55 -25.95 -5.80
C GLY A 356 0.82 -24.64 -5.06
N LEU A 357 -0.08 -24.17 -4.19
CA LEU A 357 0.09 -22.95 -3.37
C LEU A 357 0.10 -23.28 -1.88
N ASN A 358 0.72 -22.39 -1.10
CA ASN A 358 0.75 -22.45 0.36
C ASN A 358 0.11 -21.16 0.92
N VAL A 359 -1.22 -21.06 0.77
CA VAL A 359 -1.99 -19.93 1.31
C VAL A 359 -2.08 -20.07 2.83
N ILE A 360 -1.80 -19.00 3.54
CA ILE A 360 -1.79 -18.99 5.02
C ILE A 360 -3.14 -18.52 5.53
N GLY A 361 -3.77 -19.30 6.41
CA GLY A 361 -5.01 -18.93 7.09
C GLY A 361 -4.97 -19.21 8.58
N GLY A 362 -6.02 -18.81 9.31
CA GLY A 362 -6.11 -18.98 10.76
C GLY A 362 -5.11 -18.12 11.54
N ASN A 363 -4.48 -18.71 12.54
CA ASN A 363 -3.49 -18.00 13.36
C ASN A 363 -2.17 -17.81 12.61
N ALA A 364 -1.61 -16.60 12.68
CA ALA A 364 -0.34 -16.26 12.09
C ALA A 364 0.80 -17.17 12.61
N PRO A 365 1.42 -18.03 11.76
CA PRO A 365 2.49 -18.89 12.20
C PRO A 365 3.77 -18.10 12.50
N GLN A 366 4.41 -18.42 13.62
CA GLN A 366 5.77 -17.96 13.90
C GLN A 366 6.74 -18.70 12.97
N LYS A 367 7.43 -17.95 12.14
CA LYS A 367 8.40 -18.50 11.17
C LYS A 367 9.52 -17.49 10.96
N ALA A 368 10.75 -17.96 10.98
CA ALA A 368 11.88 -17.11 10.59
C ALA A 368 11.67 -16.62 9.15
N VAL A 369 11.46 -15.33 8.99
CA VAL A 369 11.28 -14.65 7.70
C VAL A 369 12.54 -13.82 7.44
N ARG A 370 13.18 -14.05 6.29
CA ARG A 370 14.40 -13.34 5.87
C ARG A 370 14.21 -12.62 4.55
N THR A 371 13.31 -13.12 3.71
CA THR A 371 13.05 -12.59 2.38
C THR A 371 11.56 -12.56 2.11
N VAL A 372 11.08 -11.41 1.66
CA VAL A 372 9.67 -11.18 1.34
C VAL A 372 9.56 -10.61 -0.06
N LEU A 373 8.63 -11.14 -0.84
CA LEU A 373 8.21 -10.55 -2.11
C LEU A 373 6.85 -9.88 -1.91
N VAL A 374 6.73 -8.62 -2.32
CA VAL A 374 5.48 -7.85 -2.28
C VAL A 374 5.00 -7.60 -3.69
N ASN A 375 3.74 -7.91 -3.97
CA ASN A 375 3.08 -7.66 -5.24
C ASN A 375 2.04 -6.55 -5.14
N ALA A 376 1.87 -5.82 -6.24
CA ALA A 376 0.69 -5.01 -6.52
C ALA A 376 0.26 -5.25 -7.97
N VAL A 377 -1.04 -5.29 -8.22
CA VAL A 377 -1.60 -5.47 -9.56
C VAL A 377 -2.75 -4.50 -9.77
N ASP A 378 -2.86 -3.98 -10.99
CA ASP A 378 -4.01 -3.22 -11.44
C ASP A 378 -4.81 -4.03 -12.47
N PRO A 379 -6.14 -4.08 -12.38
CA PRO A 379 -6.99 -4.82 -13.33
C PRO A 379 -6.77 -4.47 -14.81
N ILE A 380 -6.17 -3.31 -15.12
CA ILE A 380 -5.84 -2.94 -16.50
C ILE A 380 -4.57 -3.58 -17.05
N GLY A 381 -3.92 -4.48 -16.30
CA GLY A 381 -2.80 -5.27 -16.79
C GLY A 381 -1.42 -4.82 -16.33
N THR A 382 -1.32 -3.91 -15.34
CA THR A 382 -0.04 -3.53 -14.73
C THR A 382 0.24 -4.35 -13.47
N ALA A 383 1.49 -4.76 -13.27
CA ALA A 383 1.97 -5.43 -12.06
C ALA A 383 3.31 -4.85 -11.61
N VAL A 384 3.50 -4.76 -10.31
CA VAL A 384 4.75 -4.35 -9.66
C VAL A 384 5.11 -5.39 -8.62
N SER A 385 6.37 -5.83 -8.62
CA SER A 385 6.92 -6.74 -7.61
C SER A 385 8.18 -6.15 -6.98
N LEU A 386 8.29 -6.24 -5.67
CA LEU A 386 9.42 -5.78 -4.86
C LEU A 386 9.92 -6.91 -3.97
N VAL A 387 11.24 -7.13 -3.92
CA VAL A 387 11.88 -8.13 -3.05
C VAL A 387 12.65 -7.43 -1.96
N LEU A 388 12.34 -7.78 -0.71
CA LEU A 388 12.99 -7.30 0.48
C LEU A 388 13.76 -8.43 1.16
N ALA A 389 14.82 -8.06 1.86
CA ALA A 389 15.52 -8.92 2.81
C ALA A 389 15.70 -8.21 4.14
N SER A 390 15.83 -9.00 5.23
CA SER A 390 16.22 -8.48 6.55
C SER A 390 17.53 -7.69 6.47
N GLY A 391 17.62 -6.63 7.26
CA GLY A 391 18.78 -5.77 7.38
C GLY A 391 20.05 -6.47 7.93
#